data_28e15dcb4be359c23552f78c4844ac20
#
_entry.id   28e15dcb4be359c23552f78c4844ac20
#
_cell.length_a   1.000
_cell.length_b   1.000
_cell.length_c   1.000
_cell.angle_alpha   90.00
_cell.angle_beta   90.00
_cell.angle_gamma   90.00
#
_symmetry.space_group_name_H-M   'P 1'
#
loop_
_entity.id
_entity.type
_entity.pdbx_description
1 polymer ?
#
loop_
_entity_poly.entity_id
_entity_poly.type
_entity_poly.pdbx_seq_one_letter_code
_entity_poly.pdbx_strand_id
1 'polypeptide(L)'
;GMAFVVRDRWEAGLDVPGDGAPPAAGTALFAEIVRRQVDSFDALVRLPLRFWAWAALRPERPNRWSRASGLGSRGAATVLREWPRIRAAIDRGELPQLGLVRASGASPLALGRHHQVLGCGYRLDAAAGELAIRVYDPNWPGRDDVELAITLGRDAANRQSVTLAQSTGEPLLGVFLAPYVPPRGHGPTGG
;
A
#
# COMPACT_ATOMS: atom_id res chain seq x y z
N GLY A 1 4.92 7.94 -7.66
CA GLY A 1 5.11 9.39 -7.74
C GLY A 1 4.15 10.12 -6.81
N MET A 2 2.87 10.22 -7.15
CA MET A 2 1.90 11.06 -6.41
C MET A 2 1.81 10.72 -4.92
N ALA A 3 1.68 9.46 -4.55
CA ALA A 3 1.64 9.06 -3.13
C ALA A 3 2.90 9.52 -2.34
N PHE A 4 4.07 9.54 -2.95
CA PHE A 4 5.27 10.08 -2.33
C PHE A 4 5.18 11.60 -2.11
N VAL A 5 4.74 12.35 -3.14
CA VAL A 5 4.59 13.81 -3.04
C VAL A 5 3.59 14.20 -1.97
N VAL A 6 2.45 13.52 -1.91
CA VAL A 6 1.43 13.76 -0.87
C VAL A 6 2.01 13.50 0.52
N ARG A 7 2.72 12.40 0.70
CA ARG A 7 3.36 12.08 1.97
C ARG A 7 4.43 13.10 2.36
N ASP A 8 5.32 13.45 1.43
CA ASP A 8 6.39 14.42 1.68
C ASP A 8 5.84 15.77 2.14
N ARG A 9 4.79 16.25 1.46
CA ARG A 9 4.13 17.52 1.79
C ARG A 9 3.41 17.45 3.14
N TRP A 10 2.73 16.34 3.41
CA TRP A 10 2.10 16.11 4.71
C TRP A 10 3.12 16.14 5.85
N GLU A 11 4.23 15.40 5.72
CA GLU A 11 5.30 15.37 6.73
C GLU A 11 5.99 16.73 6.91
N ALA A 12 6.03 17.54 5.85
CA ALA A 12 6.57 18.92 5.89
C ALA A 12 5.55 19.98 6.36
N GLY A 13 4.30 19.61 6.65
CA GLY A 13 3.24 20.55 7.01
C GLY A 13 2.84 21.48 5.87
N LEU A 14 3.05 21.08 4.61
CA LEU A 14 2.70 21.83 3.42
C LEU A 14 1.32 21.41 2.89
N ASP A 15 0.70 22.30 2.09
CA ASP A 15 -0.56 22.00 1.45
C ASP A 15 -0.44 20.77 0.55
N VAL A 16 -1.34 19.80 0.76
CA VAL A 16 -1.48 18.64 -0.11
C VAL A 16 -2.19 19.06 -1.39
N PRO A 17 -1.71 18.64 -2.58
CA PRO A 17 -2.35 18.99 -3.84
C PRO A 17 -3.81 18.56 -3.87
N GLY A 18 -4.71 19.48 -4.21
CA GLY A 18 -6.12 19.18 -4.43
C GLY A 18 -6.31 18.39 -5.74
N ASP A 19 -7.08 17.32 -5.67
CA ASP A 19 -7.10 16.29 -6.70
C ASP A 19 -8.35 16.38 -7.56
N GLY A 20 -8.39 17.31 -8.50
CA GLY A 20 -9.45 17.32 -9.51
C GLY A 20 -9.10 16.53 -10.79
N ALA A 21 -7.81 16.44 -11.13
CA ALA A 21 -7.30 15.77 -12.31
C ALA A 21 -5.78 15.52 -12.18
N PRO A 22 -5.20 14.58 -12.96
CA PRO A 22 -3.75 14.47 -13.06
C PRO A 22 -3.13 15.81 -13.48
N PRO A 23 -2.02 16.23 -12.85
CA PRO A 23 -1.38 17.49 -13.19
C PRO A 23 -0.88 17.47 -14.64
N ALA A 24 -1.11 18.56 -15.36
CA ALA A 24 -0.67 18.69 -16.74
C ALA A 24 0.86 18.64 -16.85
N ALA A 25 1.36 18.03 -17.93
CA ALA A 25 2.78 18.03 -18.23
C ALA A 25 3.33 19.47 -18.29
N GLY A 26 4.51 19.67 -17.68
CA GLY A 26 5.16 20.99 -17.60
C GLY A 26 4.77 21.84 -16.38
N THR A 27 3.80 21.40 -15.56
CA THR A 27 3.51 22.08 -14.29
C THR A 27 4.56 21.74 -13.22
N ALA A 28 4.71 22.62 -12.22
CA ALA A 28 5.63 22.40 -11.09
C ALA A 28 5.29 21.08 -10.34
N LEU A 29 4.01 20.82 -10.12
CA LEU A 29 3.55 19.59 -9.48
C LEU A 29 3.89 18.35 -10.32
N PHE A 30 3.71 18.40 -11.64
CA PHE A 30 4.12 17.30 -12.53
C PHE A 30 5.63 17.04 -12.43
N ALA A 31 6.45 18.09 -12.47
CA ALA A 31 7.90 17.97 -12.32
C ALA A 31 8.30 17.40 -10.96
N GLU A 32 7.62 17.79 -9.88
CA GLU A 32 7.82 17.22 -8.53
C GLU A 32 7.50 15.73 -8.48
N ILE A 33 6.36 15.31 -9.06
CA ILE A 33 5.98 13.89 -9.13
C ILE A 33 7.00 13.08 -9.91
N VAL A 34 7.45 13.57 -11.07
CA VAL A 34 8.47 12.89 -11.89
C VAL A 34 9.79 12.79 -11.13
N ARG A 35 10.26 13.88 -10.52
CA ARG A 35 11.46 13.87 -9.71
C ARG A 35 11.36 12.86 -8.57
N ARG A 36 10.25 12.85 -7.81
CA ARG A 36 10.03 11.90 -6.72
C ARG A 36 9.92 10.46 -7.20
N GLN A 37 9.39 10.25 -8.38
CA GLN A 37 9.40 8.95 -9.03
C GLN A 37 10.86 8.50 -9.28
N VAL A 38 11.70 9.37 -9.81
CA VAL A 38 13.12 9.09 -10.10
C VAL A 38 13.93 8.91 -8.80
N ASP A 39 13.76 9.78 -7.81
CA ASP A 39 14.44 9.68 -6.51
C ASP A 39 14.09 8.39 -5.76
N SER A 40 12.91 7.84 -6.02
CA SER A 40 12.48 6.56 -5.46
C SER A 40 13.07 5.35 -6.19
N PHE A 41 13.95 5.52 -7.19
CA PHE A 41 14.53 4.42 -7.97
C PHE A 41 15.35 3.44 -7.12
N ASP A 42 15.98 3.85 -6.03
CA ASP A 42 16.60 2.92 -5.08
C ASP A 42 15.54 2.04 -4.36
N ALA A 43 14.34 2.59 -4.13
CA ALA A 43 13.18 1.82 -3.69
C ALA A 43 12.59 0.96 -4.84
N LEU A 44 12.83 1.34 -6.11
CA LEU A 44 12.30 0.66 -7.29
C LEU A 44 12.86 -0.75 -7.50
N VAL A 45 14.03 -1.06 -7.01
CA VAL A 45 14.52 -2.45 -7.03
C VAL A 45 13.87 -3.26 -5.91
N ARG A 46 13.80 -2.68 -4.71
CA ARG A 46 13.27 -3.38 -3.53
C ARG A 46 11.74 -3.55 -3.58
N LEU A 47 11.03 -2.55 -4.08
CA LEU A 47 9.58 -2.56 -4.11
C LEU A 47 9.01 -3.52 -5.17
N PRO A 48 9.45 -3.53 -6.45
CA PRO A 48 9.06 -4.54 -7.42
C PRO A 48 9.39 -5.96 -6.97
N LEU A 49 10.58 -6.19 -6.37
CA LEU A 49 10.93 -7.48 -5.80
C LEU A 49 9.99 -7.88 -4.66
N ARG A 50 9.55 -6.93 -3.84
CA ARG A 50 8.58 -7.20 -2.77
C ARG A 50 7.20 -7.53 -3.35
N PHE A 51 6.72 -6.79 -4.34
CA PHE A 51 5.49 -7.12 -5.05
C PHE A 51 5.57 -8.51 -5.70
N TRP A 52 6.68 -8.78 -6.39
CA TRP A 52 6.91 -10.08 -6.99
C TRP A 52 6.90 -11.20 -5.93
N ALA A 53 7.62 -11.03 -4.83
CA ALA A 53 7.63 -12.01 -3.74
C ALA A 53 6.24 -12.25 -3.15
N TRP A 54 5.43 -11.20 -3.00
CA TRP A 54 4.06 -11.32 -2.53
C TRP A 54 3.15 -12.00 -3.57
N ALA A 55 3.31 -11.68 -4.84
CA ALA A 55 2.50 -12.23 -5.92
C ALA A 55 2.85 -13.69 -6.25
N ALA A 56 4.15 -14.01 -6.28
CA ALA A 56 4.67 -15.30 -6.72
C ALA A 56 4.86 -16.32 -5.58
N LEU A 57 5.43 -15.88 -4.44
CA LEU A 57 5.85 -16.79 -3.38
C LEU A 57 4.79 -17.00 -2.29
N ARG A 58 3.81 -16.10 -2.16
CA ARG A 58 2.73 -16.26 -1.17
C ARG A 58 1.46 -16.72 -1.85
N PRO A 59 0.96 -17.93 -1.53
CA PRO A 59 -0.31 -18.41 -2.07
C PRO A 59 -1.48 -17.64 -1.44
N GLU A 60 -2.62 -17.68 -2.11
CA GLU A 60 -3.89 -17.17 -1.55
C GLU A 60 -4.30 -17.96 -0.30
N ARG A 61 -4.20 -19.30 -0.39
CA ARG A 61 -4.46 -20.22 0.73
C ARG A 61 -3.19 -20.93 1.17
N PRO A 62 -3.01 -21.19 2.49
CA PRO A 62 -1.83 -21.87 2.97
C PRO A 62 -1.72 -23.27 2.37
N ASN A 63 -0.60 -23.59 1.74
CA ASN A 63 -0.22 -24.91 1.24
C ASN A 63 0.93 -25.51 2.08
N ARG A 64 1.34 -26.74 1.80
CA ARG A 64 2.42 -27.40 2.55
C ARG A 64 3.72 -26.61 2.50
N TRP A 65 4.08 -26.08 1.34
CA TRP A 65 5.29 -25.30 1.14
C TRP A 65 5.26 -23.98 1.94
N SER A 66 4.16 -23.21 1.85
CA SER A 66 4.05 -21.93 2.56
C SER A 66 4.03 -22.08 4.08
N ARG A 67 3.54 -23.24 4.59
CA ARG A 67 3.63 -23.59 6.02
C ARG A 67 5.04 -23.97 6.42
N ALA A 68 5.70 -24.84 5.66
CA ALA A 68 7.07 -25.26 5.93
C ALA A 68 8.09 -24.12 5.85
N SER A 69 7.92 -23.20 4.89
CA SER A 69 8.79 -22.01 4.73
C SER A 69 8.47 -20.86 5.70
N GLY A 70 7.38 -20.95 6.48
CA GLY A 70 6.93 -19.87 7.36
C GLY A 70 6.41 -18.62 6.62
N LEU A 71 6.25 -18.65 5.28
CA LEU A 71 5.77 -17.53 4.48
C LEU A 71 4.28 -17.24 4.71
N GLY A 72 3.48 -18.30 4.95
CA GLY A 72 2.04 -18.19 5.12
C GLY A 72 1.31 -17.76 3.82
N SER A 73 0.00 -17.55 3.92
CA SER A 73 -0.78 -16.95 2.83
C SER A 73 -0.65 -15.44 2.80
N ARG A 74 -1.06 -14.81 1.69
CA ARG A 74 -1.11 -13.35 1.55
C ARG A 74 -1.98 -12.70 2.62
N GLY A 75 -3.19 -13.23 2.83
CA GLY A 75 -4.09 -12.71 3.87
C GLY A 75 -3.51 -12.84 5.28
N ALA A 76 -2.96 -14.00 5.64
CA ALA A 76 -2.31 -14.20 6.94
C ALA A 76 -1.11 -13.25 7.13
N ALA A 77 -0.30 -13.05 6.10
CA ALA A 77 0.83 -12.13 6.16
C ALA A 77 0.36 -10.65 6.31
N THR A 78 -0.71 -10.27 5.61
CA THR A 78 -1.32 -8.94 5.75
C THR A 78 -1.74 -8.70 7.20
N VAL A 79 -2.48 -9.64 7.81
CA VAL A 79 -3.01 -9.46 9.16
C VAL A 79 -1.94 -9.61 10.24
N LEU A 80 -1.10 -10.65 10.17
CA LEU A 80 -0.21 -11.01 11.27
C LEU A 80 1.13 -10.25 11.26
N ARG A 81 1.59 -9.80 10.07
CA ARG A 81 2.90 -9.16 9.93
C ARG A 81 2.84 -7.70 9.55
N GLU A 82 1.99 -7.36 8.59
CA GLU A 82 1.95 -5.99 8.05
C GLU A 82 1.01 -5.09 8.84
N TRP A 83 -0.20 -5.58 9.19
CA TRP A 83 -1.16 -4.76 9.91
C TRP A 83 -0.64 -4.15 11.21
N PRO A 84 0.05 -4.87 12.11
CA PRO A 84 0.57 -4.25 13.34
C PRO A 84 1.53 -3.08 13.06
N ARG A 85 2.30 -3.16 11.97
CA ARG A 85 3.24 -2.12 11.55
C ARG A 85 2.53 -0.93 10.91
N ILE A 86 1.53 -1.22 10.07
CA ILE A 86 0.67 -0.20 9.43
C ILE A 86 -0.08 0.57 10.51
N ARG A 87 -0.72 -0.16 11.44
CA ARG A 87 -1.43 0.43 12.57
C ARG A 87 -0.52 1.35 13.38
N ALA A 88 0.65 0.86 13.78
CA ALA A 88 1.57 1.65 14.58
C ALA A 88 2.02 2.94 13.87
N ALA A 89 2.15 2.94 12.54
CA ALA A 89 2.46 4.14 11.78
C ALA A 89 1.27 5.13 11.77
N ILE A 90 0.05 4.64 11.52
CA ILE A 90 -1.15 5.49 11.55
C ILE A 90 -1.39 6.06 12.96
N ASP A 91 -1.21 5.27 14.01
CA ASP A 91 -1.36 5.70 15.42
C ASP A 91 -0.35 6.81 15.80
N ARG A 92 0.80 6.91 15.09
CA ARG A 92 1.75 8.03 15.22
C ARG A 92 1.42 9.25 14.35
N GLY A 93 0.31 9.24 13.60
CA GLY A 93 -0.06 10.31 12.68
C GLY A 93 0.71 10.29 11.35
N GLU A 94 1.45 9.21 11.06
CA GLU A 94 2.14 9.04 9.79
C GLU A 94 1.15 8.60 8.69
N LEU A 95 1.52 8.86 7.42
CA LEU A 95 0.83 8.32 6.25
C LEU A 95 1.63 7.13 5.68
N PRO A 96 1.48 5.91 6.24
CA PRO A 96 2.24 4.76 5.75
C PRO A 96 1.90 4.46 4.31
N GLN A 97 2.94 4.23 3.49
CA GLN A 97 2.77 3.79 2.13
C GLN A 97 2.44 2.31 2.09
N LEU A 98 1.34 1.95 1.43
CA LEU A 98 0.83 0.59 1.33
C LEU A 98 0.97 0.08 -0.09
N GLY A 99 1.54 -1.12 -0.23
CA GLY A 99 1.55 -1.86 -1.49
C GLY A 99 0.34 -2.77 -1.58
N LEU A 100 -0.47 -2.59 -2.63
CA LEU A 100 -1.65 -3.39 -2.93
C LEU A 100 -1.31 -4.47 -3.95
N VAL A 101 -1.39 -5.73 -3.53
CA VAL A 101 -1.19 -6.89 -4.41
C VAL A 101 -2.50 -7.19 -5.11
N ARG A 102 -2.58 -6.93 -6.41
CA ARG A 102 -3.80 -7.07 -7.23
C ARG A 102 -3.79 -8.25 -8.20
N ALA A 103 -2.63 -8.88 -8.37
CA ALA A 103 -2.47 -10.04 -9.23
C ALA A 103 -1.60 -11.09 -8.54
N SER A 104 -1.78 -12.36 -8.93
CA SER A 104 -0.94 -13.48 -8.53
C SER A 104 -0.10 -13.97 -9.71
N GLY A 105 1.03 -14.62 -9.39
CA GLY A 105 1.94 -15.19 -10.38
C GLY A 105 3.30 -14.50 -10.44
N ALA A 106 4.22 -15.13 -11.18
CA ALA A 106 5.61 -14.70 -11.30
C ALA A 106 5.90 -13.82 -12.52
N SER A 107 4.88 -13.54 -13.36
CA SER A 107 5.07 -12.79 -14.59
C SER A 107 5.48 -11.34 -14.30
N PRO A 108 6.55 -10.82 -14.93
CA PRO A 108 6.92 -9.40 -14.83
C PRO A 108 5.78 -8.45 -15.26
N LEU A 109 4.94 -8.87 -16.21
CA LEU A 109 3.78 -8.08 -16.67
C LEU A 109 2.73 -7.90 -15.56
N ALA A 110 2.68 -8.79 -14.57
CA ALA A 110 1.80 -8.66 -13.43
C ALA A 110 2.22 -7.49 -12.50
N LEU A 111 3.49 -7.06 -12.55
CA LEU A 111 4.00 -5.95 -11.71
C LEU A 111 3.27 -4.64 -11.99
N GLY A 112 2.92 -4.36 -13.25
CA GLY A 112 2.17 -3.17 -13.63
C GLY A 112 0.72 -3.13 -13.12
N ARG A 113 0.20 -4.24 -12.60
CA ARG A 113 -1.16 -4.33 -12.03
C ARG A 113 -1.21 -4.01 -10.54
N HIS A 114 -0.06 -3.99 -9.89
CA HIS A 114 0.04 -3.64 -8.48
C HIS A 114 -0.06 -2.12 -8.29
N HIS A 115 -0.47 -1.71 -7.11
CA HIS A 115 -0.74 -0.30 -6.84
C HIS A 115 -0.20 0.13 -5.48
N GLN A 116 -0.06 1.44 -5.28
CA GLN A 116 0.40 2.03 -4.03
C GLN A 116 -0.55 3.15 -3.60
N VAL A 117 -0.90 3.13 -2.31
CA VAL A 117 -1.77 4.10 -1.66
C VAL A 117 -1.14 4.55 -0.34
N LEU A 118 -1.70 5.60 0.28
CA LEU A 118 -1.33 6.01 1.64
C LEU A 118 -2.44 5.63 2.62
N GLY A 119 -2.08 4.97 3.72
CA GLY A 119 -2.99 4.76 4.83
C GLY A 119 -3.19 6.06 5.61
N CYS A 120 -4.43 6.48 5.84
CA CYS A 120 -4.72 7.71 6.57
C CYS A 120 -5.62 7.51 7.80
N GLY A 121 -6.11 6.31 8.03
CA GLY A 121 -6.91 5.97 9.20
C GLY A 121 -7.37 4.53 9.16
N TYR A 122 -8.03 4.08 10.22
CA TYR A 122 -8.63 2.75 10.25
C TYR A 122 -9.81 2.67 11.20
N ARG A 123 -10.64 1.66 11.00
CA ARG A 123 -11.69 1.20 11.91
C ARG A 123 -11.48 -0.30 12.14
N LEU A 124 -11.47 -0.71 13.40
CA LEU A 124 -11.27 -2.09 13.81
C LEU A 124 -12.43 -2.54 14.70
N ASP A 125 -13.16 -3.54 14.27
CA ASP A 125 -14.07 -4.32 15.12
C ASP A 125 -13.45 -5.71 15.38
N ALA A 126 -12.77 -5.83 16.51
CA ALA A 126 -12.09 -7.07 16.86
C ALA A 126 -13.08 -8.22 17.16
N ALA A 127 -14.31 -7.91 17.62
CA ALA A 127 -15.34 -8.91 17.93
C ALA A 127 -15.94 -9.50 16.64
N ALA A 128 -16.17 -8.66 15.63
CA ALA A 128 -16.62 -9.08 14.31
C ALA A 128 -15.48 -9.66 13.46
N GLY A 129 -14.21 -9.41 13.81
CA GLY A 129 -13.06 -9.77 12.99
C GLY A 129 -12.94 -8.88 11.74
N GLU A 130 -13.37 -7.63 11.83
CA GLU A 130 -13.41 -6.69 10.72
C GLU A 130 -12.42 -5.54 10.91
N LEU A 131 -11.68 -5.24 9.87
CA LEU A 131 -10.79 -4.10 9.78
C LEU A 131 -11.04 -3.37 8.46
N ALA A 132 -11.24 -2.06 8.53
CA ALA A 132 -11.23 -1.17 7.38
C ALA A 132 -10.09 -0.16 7.51
N ILE A 133 -9.21 -0.09 6.51
CA ILE A 133 -8.14 0.90 6.43
C ILE A 133 -8.56 1.95 5.41
N ARG A 134 -8.76 3.19 5.84
CA ARG A 134 -9.02 4.31 4.94
C ARG A 134 -7.71 4.72 4.27
N VAL A 135 -7.78 4.96 2.97
CA VAL A 135 -6.60 5.24 2.16
C VAL A 135 -6.80 6.43 1.23
N TYR A 136 -5.75 7.21 1.01
CA TYR A 136 -5.64 8.07 -0.14
C TYR A 136 -5.14 7.25 -1.34
N ASP A 137 -5.95 7.17 -2.38
CA ASP A 137 -5.62 6.46 -3.61
C ASP A 137 -5.55 7.46 -4.78
N PRO A 138 -4.35 7.71 -5.35
CA PRO A 138 -4.19 8.67 -6.45
C PRO A 138 -4.93 8.30 -7.74
N ASN A 139 -5.43 7.06 -7.87
CA ASN A 139 -6.28 6.67 -9.00
C ASN A 139 -7.75 7.10 -8.82
N TRP A 140 -8.12 7.54 -7.62
CA TRP A 140 -9.46 7.97 -7.27
C TRP A 140 -9.41 9.39 -6.68
N PRO A 141 -9.03 10.40 -7.48
CA PRO A 141 -8.88 11.76 -7.00
C PRO A 141 -10.22 12.31 -6.47
N GLY A 142 -10.14 13.12 -5.42
CA GLY A 142 -11.32 13.72 -4.78
C GLY A 142 -12.19 12.72 -4.00
N ARG A 143 -11.78 11.47 -3.83
CA ARG A 143 -12.47 10.47 -3.02
C ARG A 143 -11.73 10.21 -1.70
N ASP A 144 -12.40 10.51 -0.60
CA ASP A 144 -11.91 10.28 0.77
C ASP A 144 -12.56 9.04 1.44
N ASP A 145 -13.44 8.34 0.71
CA ASP A 145 -14.18 7.16 1.13
C ASP A 145 -13.56 5.84 0.64
N VAL A 146 -12.32 5.87 0.10
CA VAL A 146 -11.66 4.66 -0.35
C VAL A 146 -11.14 3.87 0.84
N GLU A 147 -11.61 2.62 0.97
CA GLU A 147 -11.26 1.72 2.07
C GLU A 147 -10.74 0.37 1.57
N LEU A 148 -9.81 -0.19 2.32
CA LEU A 148 -9.36 -1.58 2.21
C LEU A 148 -10.00 -2.36 3.34
N ALA A 149 -10.98 -3.21 3.01
CA ALA A 149 -11.67 -4.06 3.96
C ALA A 149 -10.91 -5.40 4.12
N ILE A 150 -10.72 -5.83 5.36
CA ILE A 150 -10.08 -7.10 5.74
C ILE A 150 -11.00 -7.78 6.73
N THR A 151 -11.50 -8.97 6.38
CA THR A 151 -12.41 -9.74 7.22
C THR A 151 -11.80 -11.08 7.58
N LEU A 152 -11.78 -11.38 8.86
CA LEU A 152 -11.42 -12.69 9.40
C LEU A 152 -12.65 -13.57 9.45
N GLY A 153 -12.58 -14.76 8.88
CA GLY A 153 -13.70 -15.68 8.84
C GLY A 153 -13.25 -17.13 8.79
N ARG A 154 -14.16 -17.99 8.36
CA ARG A 154 -13.88 -19.40 8.09
C ARG A 154 -14.31 -19.75 6.68
N ASP A 155 -13.53 -20.62 6.03
CA ASP A 155 -13.89 -21.14 4.71
C ASP A 155 -14.91 -22.30 4.83
N ALA A 156 -15.38 -22.82 3.70
CA ALA A 156 -16.32 -23.94 3.66
C ALA A 156 -15.82 -25.22 4.36
N ALA A 157 -14.52 -25.35 4.59
CA ALA A 157 -13.92 -26.45 5.35
C ALA A 157 -13.65 -26.07 6.82
N ASN A 158 -14.31 -25.02 7.33
CA ASN A 158 -14.19 -24.50 8.70
C ASN A 158 -12.74 -24.08 9.10
N ARG A 159 -11.88 -23.78 8.12
CA ARG A 159 -10.52 -23.28 8.35
C ARG A 159 -10.50 -21.76 8.38
N GLN A 160 -9.63 -21.19 9.21
CA GLN A 160 -9.44 -19.74 9.23
C GLN A 160 -9.14 -19.19 7.82
N SER A 161 -9.86 -18.16 7.44
CA SER A 161 -9.73 -17.46 6.17
C SER A 161 -9.61 -15.96 6.40
N VAL A 162 -8.95 -15.28 5.46
CA VAL A 162 -8.86 -13.82 5.41
C VAL A 162 -9.37 -13.38 4.05
N THR A 163 -10.39 -12.55 4.05
CA THR A 163 -10.92 -11.92 2.84
C THR A 163 -10.44 -10.48 2.79
N LEU A 164 -9.98 -10.06 1.61
CA LEU A 164 -9.57 -8.68 1.35
C LEU A 164 -10.40 -8.12 0.20
N ALA A 165 -10.86 -6.89 0.34
CA ALA A 165 -11.59 -6.17 -0.68
C ALA A 165 -11.20 -4.68 -0.67
N GLN A 166 -11.30 -4.03 -1.82
CA GLN A 166 -11.19 -2.57 -1.94
C GLN A 166 -12.58 -2.01 -2.28
N SER A 167 -12.98 -0.91 -1.64
CA SER A 167 -14.31 -0.30 -1.83
C SER A 167 -14.58 0.13 -3.27
N THR A 168 -13.52 0.32 -4.06
CA THR A 168 -13.58 0.65 -5.49
C THR A 168 -13.86 -0.55 -6.41
N GLY A 169 -13.94 -1.78 -5.86
CA GLY A 169 -14.20 -3.00 -6.59
C GLY A 169 -12.99 -3.63 -7.28
N GLU A 170 -11.82 -3.03 -7.17
CA GLU A 170 -10.59 -3.58 -7.75
C GLU A 170 -10.09 -4.78 -6.95
N PRO A 171 -9.44 -5.77 -7.60
CA PRO A 171 -8.91 -6.94 -6.93
C PRO A 171 -7.92 -6.56 -5.83
N LEU A 172 -8.06 -7.18 -4.65
CA LEU A 172 -7.13 -7.03 -3.54
C LEU A 172 -6.78 -8.40 -2.97
N LEU A 173 -5.54 -8.83 -3.17
CA LEU A 173 -5.05 -10.15 -2.76
C LEU A 173 -4.11 -10.09 -1.55
N GLY A 174 -3.61 -8.91 -1.21
CA GLY A 174 -2.73 -8.67 -0.08
C GLY A 174 -2.35 -7.21 0.05
N VAL A 175 -2.02 -6.82 1.28
CA VAL A 175 -1.54 -5.47 1.62
C VAL A 175 -0.25 -5.60 2.42
N PHE A 176 0.73 -4.77 2.10
CA PHE A 176 1.96 -4.69 2.88
C PHE A 176 2.45 -3.25 3.04
N LEU A 177 3.18 -2.99 4.11
CA LEU A 177 3.83 -1.71 4.34
C LEU A 177 4.99 -1.55 3.35
N ALA A 178 4.85 -0.67 2.37
CA ALA A 178 5.89 -0.38 1.41
C ALA A 178 7.03 0.46 2.03
N PRO A 179 8.28 0.27 1.60
CA PRO A 179 9.36 1.12 2.05
C PRO A 179 9.15 2.55 1.56
N TYR A 180 9.33 3.50 2.45
CA TYR A 180 9.38 4.91 2.13
C TYR A 180 10.83 5.39 2.18
N VAL A 181 11.23 6.15 1.17
CA VAL A 181 12.53 6.83 1.10
C VAL A 181 12.25 8.32 1.16
N PRO A 182 12.69 9.04 2.21
CA PRO A 182 12.55 10.49 2.29
C PRO A 182 13.16 11.17 1.06
N PRO A 183 12.67 12.36 0.66
CA PRO A 183 13.32 13.15 -0.36
C PRO A 183 14.77 13.42 0.06
N ARG A 184 15.71 13.35 -0.88
CA ARG A 184 17.09 13.76 -0.64
C ARG A 184 17.03 15.26 -0.31
N GLY A 185 17.35 15.61 0.94
CA GLY A 185 17.26 16.98 1.42
C GLY A 185 18.05 17.90 0.50
N HIS A 186 17.47 18.99 0.08
CA HIS A 186 18.25 20.16 -0.23
C HIS A 186 18.89 20.55 1.11
N GLY A 187 20.22 20.39 1.20
CA GLY A 187 20.94 20.95 2.34
C GLY A 187 20.49 22.39 2.55
N PRO A 188 20.53 22.95 3.77
CA PRO A 188 20.15 24.33 3.99
C PRO A 188 20.92 25.15 2.99
N THR A 189 20.21 25.79 2.05
CA THR A 189 20.78 26.88 1.26
C THR A 189 21.16 27.94 2.28
N GLY A 190 22.47 27.95 2.62
CA GLY A 190 23.04 29.01 3.46
C GLY A 190 22.73 30.32 2.78
N GLY A 191 21.91 31.14 3.39
CA GLY A 191 21.76 32.54 3.15
C GLY A 191 22.63 33.31 4.12
#